data_65326237ce21658a9b8793fd01fc7494
#
_entry.id   65326237ce21658a9b8793fd01fc7494
#
_cell.length_a   1.000
_cell.length_b   1.000
_cell.length_c   1.000
_cell.angle_alpha   90.00
_cell.angle_beta   90.00
_cell.angle_gamma   90.00
#
_symmetry.space_group_name_H-M   'P 1'
#
loop_
_entity.id
_entity.type
_entity.pdbx_description
1 polymer ?
#
loop_
_entity_poly.entity_id
_entity_poly.type
_entity_poly.pdbx_seq_one_letter_code
_entity_poly.pdbx_strand_id
1 'polypeptide(L)'
;MVTQARHVTMEEFLALPDDGNRHELVRGEVRIMPPPKGRHGFVEAAISAAIDRYLEERARTLGWEPRQGLGARNALVGRVGSGEVGLEFAVPDDPAMVRGADIVFIPPEQLARVDWDGEGYFPAVPALVIEVISETDRAGAVAEKVQDYLAGGGRHVWCIYPDRRAINIHDAAAPTRVVHGDESATDQSLPGFSLPLNLVFAW
;
A
#
# COMPACT_ATOMS: atom_id res chain seq x y z
N MET A 1 -37.12 8.41 10.28
CA MET A 1 -36.75 8.15 8.87
C MET A 1 -35.28 7.98 8.83
N VAL A 2 -34.78 6.78 8.56
CA VAL A 2 -33.34 6.55 8.30
C VAL A 2 -33.14 7.01 6.87
N THR A 3 -32.41 8.11 6.67
CA THR A 3 -31.99 8.55 5.34
C THR A 3 -30.97 7.49 4.89
N GLN A 4 -31.34 6.67 3.94
CA GLN A 4 -30.43 5.72 3.31
C GLN A 4 -29.35 6.55 2.63
N ALA A 5 -28.08 6.41 3.05
CA ALA A 5 -26.97 7.08 2.40
C ALA A 5 -26.99 6.69 0.92
N ARG A 6 -26.87 7.68 0.03
CA ARG A 6 -26.86 7.45 -1.42
C ARG A 6 -25.61 6.61 -1.75
N HIS A 7 -25.82 5.47 -2.36
CA HIS A 7 -24.72 4.64 -2.86
C HIS A 7 -24.09 5.33 -4.09
N VAL A 8 -22.81 5.67 -4.00
CA VAL A 8 -22.04 6.30 -5.08
C VAL A 8 -21.41 5.20 -5.95
N THR A 9 -21.63 5.27 -7.25
CA THR A 9 -21.01 4.35 -8.20
C THR A 9 -19.56 4.75 -8.52
N MET A 10 -18.77 3.85 -9.12
CA MET A 10 -17.42 4.17 -9.59
C MET A 10 -17.41 5.33 -10.58
N GLU A 11 -18.35 5.35 -11.53
CA GLU A 11 -18.49 6.43 -12.52
C GLU A 11 -18.73 7.79 -11.84
N GLU A 12 -19.65 7.83 -10.86
CA GLU A 12 -19.93 9.04 -10.08
C GLU A 12 -18.71 9.45 -9.23
N PHE A 13 -17.96 8.48 -8.69
CA PHE A 13 -16.75 8.73 -7.91
C PHE A 13 -15.63 9.34 -8.78
N LEU A 14 -15.40 8.80 -9.97
CA LEU A 14 -14.41 9.33 -10.91
C LEU A 14 -14.80 10.71 -11.46
N ALA A 15 -16.09 11.05 -11.47
CA ALA A 15 -16.60 12.35 -11.87
C ALA A 15 -16.59 13.41 -10.74
N LEU A 16 -16.14 13.07 -9.53
CA LEU A 16 -16.00 14.04 -8.46
C LEU A 16 -15.01 15.14 -8.84
N PRO A 17 -15.31 16.40 -8.52
CA PRO A 17 -14.37 17.49 -8.75
C PRO A 17 -13.10 17.31 -7.91
N ASP A 18 -11.96 17.69 -8.46
CA ASP A 18 -10.73 17.82 -7.70
C ASP A 18 -10.87 19.00 -6.72
N ASP A 19 -11.06 18.68 -5.46
CA ASP A 19 -11.17 19.64 -4.35
C ASP A 19 -9.89 19.73 -3.51
N GLY A 20 -8.81 19.08 -3.97
CA GLY A 20 -7.52 19.00 -3.29
C GLY A 20 -7.49 18.04 -2.11
N ASN A 21 -8.58 17.30 -1.86
CA ASN A 21 -8.65 16.24 -0.85
C ASN A 21 -8.44 14.87 -1.49
N ARG A 22 -8.03 13.92 -0.67
CA ARG A 22 -7.96 12.52 -1.06
C ARG A 22 -9.27 11.84 -0.71
N HIS A 23 -9.80 11.10 -1.68
CA HIS A 23 -11.05 10.39 -1.53
C HIS A 23 -10.85 8.88 -1.69
N GLU A 24 -11.56 8.11 -0.88
CA GLU A 24 -11.74 6.67 -1.04
C GLU A 24 -13.22 6.38 -1.35
N LEU A 25 -13.47 5.35 -2.15
CA LEU A 25 -14.80 4.80 -2.36
C LEU A 25 -14.89 3.44 -1.66
N VAL A 26 -15.74 3.34 -0.65
CA VAL A 26 -15.85 2.15 0.18
C VAL A 26 -17.32 1.80 0.38
N ARG A 27 -17.75 0.69 -0.16
CA ARG A 27 -19.16 0.21 -0.09
C ARG A 27 -20.17 1.28 -0.51
N GLY A 28 -19.80 2.03 -1.59
CA GLY A 28 -20.60 3.12 -2.12
C GLY A 28 -20.59 4.40 -1.28
N GLU A 29 -19.73 4.51 -0.29
CA GLU A 29 -19.52 5.72 0.50
C GLU A 29 -18.21 6.40 0.10
N VAL A 30 -18.27 7.71 -0.19
CA VAL A 30 -17.07 8.54 -0.39
C VAL A 30 -16.53 8.94 0.97
N ARG A 31 -15.27 8.58 1.24
CA ARG A 31 -14.55 8.94 2.47
C ARG A 31 -13.43 9.92 2.14
N ILE A 32 -13.41 11.04 2.85
CA ILE A 32 -12.36 12.06 2.71
C ILE A 32 -11.24 11.74 3.70
N MET A 33 -10.01 11.64 3.19
CA MET A 33 -8.83 11.34 3.97
C MET A 33 -8.08 12.63 4.31
N PRO A 34 -7.79 12.92 5.60
CA PRO A 34 -7.02 14.07 5.97
C PRO A 34 -5.55 13.92 5.53
N PRO A 35 -4.81 15.03 5.31
CA PRO A 35 -3.39 14.95 4.99
C PRO A 35 -2.60 14.30 6.13
N PRO A 36 -1.58 13.49 5.83
CA PRO A 36 -0.77 12.82 6.85
C PRO A 36 0.06 13.82 7.65
N LYS A 37 0.36 13.49 8.91
CA LYS A 37 1.27 14.28 9.75
C LYS A 37 2.73 14.04 9.36
N GLY A 38 3.64 14.98 9.73
CA GLY A 38 5.04 14.93 9.31
C GLY A 38 5.77 13.62 9.62
N ARG A 39 5.57 13.01 10.81
CA ARG A 39 6.20 11.73 11.16
C ARG A 39 5.80 10.59 10.20
N HIS A 40 4.55 10.57 9.75
CA HIS A 40 4.05 9.62 8.77
C HIS A 40 4.91 9.66 7.49
N GLY A 41 5.09 10.83 6.90
CA GLY A 41 5.90 10.98 5.70
C GLY A 41 7.36 10.56 5.85
N PHE A 42 7.98 10.75 7.03
CA PHE A 42 9.36 10.26 7.27
C PHE A 42 9.42 8.73 7.31
N VAL A 43 8.45 8.07 7.96
CA VAL A 43 8.34 6.60 7.99
C VAL A 43 8.14 6.06 6.58
N GLU A 44 7.20 6.64 5.85
CA GLU A 44 6.90 6.28 4.47
C GLU A 44 8.14 6.38 3.58
N ALA A 45 8.85 7.52 3.64
CA ALA A 45 10.07 7.73 2.87
C ALA A 45 11.19 6.73 3.24
N ALA A 46 11.38 6.43 4.53
CA ALA A 46 12.40 5.49 4.99
C ALA A 46 12.14 4.07 4.48
N ILE A 47 10.89 3.60 4.57
CA ILE A 47 10.51 2.26 4.12
C ILE A 47 10.59 2.15 2.60
N SER A 48 10.05 3.14 1.87
CA SER A 48 10.09 3.16 0.41
C SER A 48 11.52 3.15 -0.12
N ALA A 49 12.42 3.95 0.47
CA ALA A 49 13.82 3.98 0.13
C ALA A 49 14.54 2.65 0.43
N ALA A 50 14.19 1.98 1.52
CA ALA A 50 14.77 0.67 1.86
C ALA A 50 14.35 -0.41 0.85
N ILE A 51 13.07 -0.43 0.47
CA ILE A 51 12.57 -1.37 -0.55
C ILE A 51 13.20 -1.05 -1.91
N ASP A 52 13.23 0.22 -2.34
CA ASP A 52 13.77 0.59 -3.65
C ASP A 52 15.26 0.24 -3.77
N ARG A 53 16.06 0.46 -2.72
CA ARG A 53 17.47 0.06 -2.67
C ARG A 53 17.64 -1.44 -2.81
N TYR A 54 16.82 -2.22 -2.07
CA TYR A 54 16.83 -3.67 -2.19
C TYR A 54 16.50 -4.13 -3.63
N LEU A 55 15.48 -3.52 -4.26
CA LEU A 55 15.09 -3.84 -5.64
C LEU A 55 16.22 -3.51 -6.62
N GLU A 56 16.93 -2.39 -6.42
CA GLU A 56 18.07 -2.02 -7.25
C GLU A 56 19.22 -3.03 -7.11
N GLU A 57 19.60 -3.39 -5.88
CA GLU A 57 20.65 -4.39 -5.63
C GLU A 57 20.29 -5.74 -6.26
N ARG A 58 19.04 -6.19 -6.09
CA ARG A 58 18.56 -7.43 -6.69
C ARG A 58 18.56 -7.37 -8.22
N ALA A 59 18.11 -6.27 -8.83
CA ALA A 59 18.16 -6.11 -10.28
C ALA A 59 19.60 -6.20 -10.82
N ARG A 60 20.56 -5.59 -10.14
CA ARG A 60 21.99 -5.69 -10.49
C ARG A 60 22.51 -7.14 -10.45
N THR A 61 22.09 -7.93 -9.47
CA THR A 61 22.45 -9.36 -9.41
C THR A 61 21.83 -10.17 -10.55
N LEU A 62 20.75 -9.69 -11.16
CA LEU A 62 20.10 -10.26 -12.33
C LEU A 62 20.62 -9.70 -13.67
N GLY A 63 21.69 -8.90 -13.63
CA GLY A 63 22.33 -8.36 -14.81
C GLY A 63 21.79 -7.02 -15.32
N TRP A 64 20.93 -6.35 -14.54
CA TRP A 64 20.49 -5.00 -14.89
C TRP A 64 21.62 -3.98 -14.66
N GLU A 65 21.71 -3.02 -15.57
CA GLU A 65 22.62 -1.88 -15.47
C GLU A 65 21.84 -0.57 -15.58
N PRO A 66 22.25 0.53 -14.88
CA PRO A 66 21.53 1.81 -14.88
C PRO A 66 21.22 2.39 -16.26
N ARG A 67 22.10 2.16 -17.24
CA ARG A 67 21.89 2.61 -18.63
C ARG A 67 20.65 2.01 -19.32
N GLN A 68 20.13 0.90 -18.82
CA GLN A 68 18.93 0.24 -19.37
C GLN A 68 17.64 0.92 -18.90
N GLY A 69 17.72 1.84 -17.93
CA GLY A 69 16.60 2.61 -17.41
C GLY A 69 15.72 1.86 -16.41
N LEU A 70 14.84 2.61 -15.74
CA LEU A 70 13.97 2.08 -14.67
C LEU A 70 12.93 1.09 -15.18
N GLY A 71 12.45 1.24 -16.42
CA GLY A 71 11.47 0.31 -17.00
C GLY A 71 12.03 -1.11 -17.08
N ALA A 72 13.29 -1.28 -17.53
CA ALA A 72 13.95 -2.57 -17.57
C ALA A 72 14.20 -3.15 -16.16
N ARG A 73 14.58 -2.30 -15.19
CA ARG A 73 14.72 -2.71 -13.79
C ARG A 73 13.40 -3.24 -13.22
N ASN A 74 12.33 -2.48 -13.39
CA ASN A 74 11.02 -2.80 -12.85
C ASN A 74 10.44 -4.08 -13.46
N ALA A 75 10.71 -4.35 -14.73
CA ALA A 75 10.31 -5.60 -15.38
C ALA A 75 11.01 -6.84 -14.77
N LEU A 76 12.19 -6.68 -14.15
CA LEU A 76 12.93 -7.77 -13.52
C LEU A 76 12.52 -8.00 -12.07
N VAL A 77 12.29 -6.95 -11.29
CA VAL A 77 12.19 -7.02 -9.83
C VAL A 77 10.94 -6.38 -9.25
N GLY A 78 10.09 -5.79 -10.06
CA GLY A 78 8.92 -5.05 -9.59
C GLY A 78 9.24 -3.60 -9.24
N ARG A 79 8.28 -2.93 -8.60
CA ARG A 79 8.35 -1.51 -8.26
C ARG A 79 7.73 -1.23 -6.89
N VAL A 80 8.35 -0.32 -6.14
CA VAL A 80 7.73 0.31 -4.98
C VAL A 80 7.05 1.60 -5.42
N GLY A 81 5.84 1.84 -4.90
CA GLY A 81 5.12 3.11 -5.00
C GLY A 81 4.83 3.65 -3.62
N SER A 82 4.78 4.97 -3.46
CA SER A 82 4.43 5.64 -2.21
C SER A 82 3.73 6.97 -2.45
N GLY A 83 3.16 7.57 -1.41
CA GLY A 83 2.42 8.82 -1.50
C GLY A 83 0.94 8.62 -1.78
N GLU A 84 0.30 7.70 -1.08
CA GLU A 84 -1.13 7.41 -1.21
C GLU A 84 -1.50 6.86 -2.60
N VAL A 85 -0.98 5.70 -2.91
CA VAL A 85 -1.27 5.01 -4.17
C VAL A 85 -2.72 4.56 -4.20
N GLY A 86 -3.52 5.13 -5.09
CA GLY A 86 -4.92 4.75 -5.28
C GLY A 86 -5.04 3.37 -5.90
N LEU A 87 -5.76 2.47 -5.24
CA LEU A 87 -5.99 1.08 -5.64
C LEU A 87 -7.47 0.89 -5.93
N GLU A 88 -7.79 0.41 -7.13
CA GLU A 88 -9.15 0.01 -7.51
C GLU A 88 -9.26 -1.51 -7.52
N PHE A 89 -10.19 -2.05 -6.74
CA PHE A 89 -10.39 -3.49 -6.63
C PHE A 89 -11.80 -3.84 -6.15
N ALA A 90 -12.15 -5.11 -6.27
CA ALA A 90 -13.42 -5.65 -5.77
C ALA A 90 -13.18 -6.51 -4.53
N VAL A 91 -14.16 -6.51 -3.63
CA VAL A 91 -14.28 -7.46 -2.52
C VAL A 91 -15.64 -8.17 -2.61
N PRO A 92 -15.89 -9.28 -1.87
CA PRO A 92 -17.12 -10.06 -2.03
C PRO A 92 -18.44 -9.28 -1.87
N ASP A 93 -18.45 -8.22 -1.06
CA ASP A 93 -19.61 -7.39 -0.76
C ASP A 93 -19.58 -6.00 -1.43
N ASP A 94 -18.53 -5.71 -2.22
CA ASP A 94 -18.39 -4.45 -2.95
C ASP A 94 -17.61 -4.69 -4.27
N PRO A 95 -18.29 -4.57 -5.44
CA PRO A 95 -17.66 -4.81 -6.74
C PRO A 95 -16.74 -3.69 -7.20
N ALA A 96 -16.74 -2.53 -6.53
CA ALA A 96 -16.04 -1.33 -7.00
C ALA A 96 -15.57 -0.48 -5.83
N MET A 97 -14.39 -0.80 -5.31
CA MET A 97 -13.77 -0.11 -4.19
C MET A 97 -12.53 0.65 -4.61
N VAL A 98 -12.31 1.84 -4.05
CA VAL A 98 -11.05 2.59 -4.18
C VAL A 98 -10.50 2.86 -2.78
N ARG A 99 -9.27 2.40 -2.53
CA ARG A 99 -8.52 2.68 -1.31
C ARG A 99 -7.17 3.33 -1.66
N GLY A 100 -6.74 4.29 -0.85
CA GLY A 100 -5.38 4.83 -0.90
C GLY A 100 -4.45 4.05 0.00
N ALA A 101 -3.31 3.59 -0.50
CA ALA A 101 -2.28 2.91 0.27
C ALA A 101 -1.04 3.79 0.41
N ASP A 102 -0.46 3.87 1.60
CA ASP A 102 0.73 4.72 1.84
C ASP A 102 1.93 4.24 1.02
N ILE A 103 2.21 2.94 1.06
CA ILE A 103 3.29 2.31 0.28
C ILE A 103 2.79 0.99 -0.28
N VAL A 104 3.22 0.67 -1.50
CA VAL A 104 2.91 -0.59 -2.15
C VAL A 104 4.16 -1.20 -2.80
N PHE A 105 4.26 -2.53 -2.80
CA PHE A 105 5.17 -3.23 -3.68
C PHE A 105 4.38 -3.99 -4.74
N ILE A 106 4.66 -3.69 -5.99
CA ILE A 106 4.01 -4.25 -7.17
C ILE A 106 5.03 -5.17 -7.87
N PRO A 107 4.82 -6.49 -7.88
CA PRO A 107 5.73 -7.42 -8.52
C PRO A 107 5.65 -7.33 -10.05
N PRO A 108 6.67 -7.85 -10.79
CA PRO A 108 6.77 -7.72 -12.24
C PRO A 108 5.53 -8.18 -13.01
N GLU A 109 4.91 -9.29 -12.57
CA GLU A 109 3.74 -9.87 -13.22
C GLU A 109 2.47 -9.00 -13.06
N GLN A 110 2.36 -8.21 -12.01
CA GLN A 110 1.30 -7.21 -11.85
C GLN A 110 1.60 -5.96 -12.69
N LEU A 111 2.85 -5.47 -12.67
CA LEU A 111 3.27 -4.32 -13.47
C LEU A 111 3.02 -4.51 -14.97
N ALA A 112 3.23 -5.72 -15.48
CA ALA A 112 3.02 -6.04 -16.88
C ALA A 112 1.56 -5.94 -17.34
N ARG A 113 0.60 -5.83 -16.41
CA ARG A 113 -0.85 -5.74 -16.70
C ARG A 113 -1.38 -4.31 -16.57
N VAL A 114 -0.56 -3.37 -16.14
CA VAL A 114 -0.97 -1.98 -15.90
C VAL A 114 -0.82 -1.18 -17.19
N ASP A 115 -1.90 -0.52 -17.58
CA ASP A 115 -1.84 0.55 -18.57
C ASP A 115 -1.40 1.86 -17.88
N TRP A 116 -0.13 2.21 -18.07
CA TRP A 116 0.46 3.40 -17.46
C TRP A 116 0.08 4.71 -18.17
N ASP A 117 -0.50 4.63 -19.37
CA ASP A 117 -1.00 5.77 -20.13
C ASP A 117 -2.49 6.02 -19.84
N GLY A 118 -3.16 5.09 -19.13
CA GLY A 118 -4.55 5.19 -18.69
C GLY A 118 -4.74 6.18 -17.54
N GLU A 119 -5.85 6.91 -17.57
CA GLU A 119 -6.32 7.71 -16.46
C GLU A 119 -7.07 6.80 -15.48
N GLY A 120 -6.56 6.61 -14.26
CA GLY A 120 -7.26 5.80 -13.26
C GLY A 120 -6.37 5.35 -12.10
N TYR A 121 -6.98 4.57 -11.23
CA TYR A 121 -6.32 3.95 -10.10
C TYR A 121 -5.58 2.67 -10.52
N PHE A 122 -4.66 2.20 -9.68
CA PHE A 122 -4.00 0.92 -9.92
C PHE A 122 -5.05 -0.22 -9.82
N PRO A 123 -5.27 -1.03 -10.88
CA PRO A 123 -6.44 -1.91 -11.01
C PRO A 123 -6.27 -3.26 -10.29
N ALA A 124 -5.70 -3.27 -9.09
CA ALA A 124 -5.53 -4.46 -8.26
C ALA A 124 -5.06 -4.09 -6.85
N VAL A 125 -5.09 -5.06 -5.92
CA VAL A 125 -4.32 -4.95 -4.69
C VAL A 125 -2.92 -5.51 -4.92
N PRO A 126 -1.85 -4.73 -4.67
CA PRO A 126 -0.47 -5.18 -4.80
C PRO A 126 -0.12 -6.36 -3.87
N ALA A 127 0.99 -7.04 -4.18
CA ALA A 127 1.43 -8.20 -3.37
C ALA A 127 1.75 -7.81 -1.93
N LEU A 128 2.29 -6.60 -1.70
CA LEU A 128 2.49 -6.02 -0.37
C LEU A 128 1.90 -4.62 -0.33
N VAL A 129 1.05 -4.38 0.65
CA VAL A 129 0.52 -3.05 1.02
C VAL A 129 1.07 -2.68 2.39
N ILE A 130 1.46 -1.43 2.58
CA ILE A 130 1.98 -0.93 3.86
C ILE A 130 1.22 0.34 4.22
N GLU A 131 0.68 0.37 5.44
CA GLU A 131 -0.05 1.49 6.02
C GLU A 131 0.72 2.01 7.24
N VAL A 132 0.92 3.30 7.33
CA VAL A 132 1.53 3.98 8.48
C VAL A 132 0.43 4.50 9.37
N ILE A 133 0.22 3.84 10.50
CA ILE A 133 -0.91 4.09 11.39
C ILE A 133 -0.62 5.27 12.31
N SER A 134 -1.53 6.23 12.34
CA SER A 134 -1.49 7.39 13.23
C SER A 134 -2.19 7.10 14.58
N GLU A 135 -1.83 7.84 15.63
CA GLU A 135 -2.50 7.75 16.95
C GLU A 135 -4.00 8.05 16.88
N THR A 136 -4.43 8.80 15.88
CA THR A 136 -5.83 9.19 15.70
C THR A 136 -6.65 8.14 14.93
N ASP A 137 -5.99 7.14 14.34
CA ASP A 137 -6.69 6.11 13.56
C ASP A 137 -7.44 5.16 14.48
N ARG A 138 -8.71 4.93 14.15
CA ARG A 138 -9.56 4.02 14.91
C ARG A 138 -9.18 2.58 14.56
N ALA A 139 -8.96 1.76 15.56
CA ALA A 139 -8.59 0.35 15.38
C ALA A 139 -9.57 -0.42 14.45
N GLY A 140 -10.87 -0.12 14.53
CA GLY A 140 -11.88 -0.71 13.65
C GLY A 140 -11.68 -0.32 12.18
N ALA A 141 -11.34 0.94 11.90
CA ALA A 141 -11.09 1.40 10.52
C ALA A 141 -9.81 0.79 9.94
N VAL A 142 -8.74 0.67 10.78
CA VAL A 142 -7.52 -0.03 10.37
C VAL A 142 -7.80 -1.49 10.05
N ALA A 143 -8.55 -2.18 10.91
CA ALA A 143 -8.92 -3.59 10.69
C ALA A 143 -9.78 -3.77 9.43
N GLU A 144 -10.75 -2.88 9.18
CA GLU A 144 -11.54 -2.86 7.95
C GLU A 144 -10.64 -2.73 6.72
N LYS A 145 -9.72 -1.76 6.72
CA LYS A 145 -8.81 -1.50 5.60
C LYS A 145 -7.89 -2.70 5.31
N VAL A 146 -7.35 -3.34 6.36
CA VAL A 146 -6.58 -4.59 6.23
C VAL A 146 -7.42 -5.71 5.61
N GLN A 147 -8.65 -5.90 6.09
CA GLN A 147 -9.55 -6.93 5.56
C GLN A 147 -9.91 -6.67 4.10
N ASP A 148 -10.17 -5.41 3.71
CA ASP A 148 -10.46 -5.04 2.33
C ASP A 148 -9.29 -5.39 1.40
N TYR A 149 -8.05 -5.06 1.77
CA TYR A 149 -6.88 -5.40 0.97
C TYR A 149 -6.69 -6.92 0.83
N LEU A 150 -6.81 -7.69 1.92
CA LEU A 150 -6.68 -9.14 1.87
C LEU A 150 -7.81 -9.79 1.06
N ALA A 151 -9.05 -9.33 1.23
CA ALA A 151 -10.20 -9.81 0.46
C ALA A 151 -10.13 -9.44 -1.02
N GLY A 152 -9.52 -8.29 -1.35
CA GLY A 152 -9.27 -7.83 -2.72
C GLY A 152 -8.11 -8.51 -3.42
N GLY A 153 -7.48 -9.51 -2.79
CA GLY A 153 -6.41 -10.33 -3.38
C GLY A 153 -4.99 -9.93 -2.99
N GLY A 154 -4.82 -8.97 -2.07
CA GLY A 154 -3.55 -8.67 -1.45
C GLY A 154 -3.02 -9.86 -0.66
N ARG A 155 -1.71 -10.08 -0.71
CA ARG A 155 -1.08 -11.19 0.01
C ARG A 155 -0.67 -10.81 1.41
N HIS A 156 -0.01 -9.66 1.55
CA HIS A 156 0.49 -9.16 2.82
C HIS A 156 0.09 -7.71 3.03
N VAL A 157 -0.28 -7.35 4.25
CA VAL A 157 -0.53 -5.98 4.68
C VAL A 157 0.31 -5.71 5.93
N TRP A 158 1.19 -4.71 5.87
CA TRP A 158 1.96 -4.27 7.00
C TRP A 158 1.32 -3.02 7.60
N CYS A 159 0.97 -3.05 8.88
CA CYS A 159 0.55 -1.87 9.63
C CYS A 159 1.72 -1.40 10.50
N ILE A 160 2.27 -0.24 10.17
CA ILE A 160 3.40 0.37 10.88
C ILE A 160 2.84 1.24 11.99
N TYR A 161 3.24 1.00 13.22
CA TYR A 161 2.84 1.78 14.42
C TYR A 161 4.03 2.58 14.96
N PRO A 162 4.26 3.84 14.50
CA PRO A 162 5.42 4.63 14.89
C PRO A 162 5.53 4.85 16.40
N ASP A 163 4.39 5.07 17.07
CA ASP A 163 4.37 5.34 18.51
C ASP A 163 4.67 4.12 19.37
N ARG A 164 4.41 2.92 18.84
CA ARG A 164 4.70 1.64 19.50
C ARG A 164 6.03 1.03 19.04
N ARG A 165 6.67 1.62 18.03
CA ARG A 165 7.85 1.07 17.35
C ARG A 165 7.66 -0.40 16.96
N ALA A 166 6.52 -0.68 16.34
CA ALA A 166 6.10 -2.04 16.00
C ALA A 166 5.50 -2.10 14.59
N ILE A 167 5.58 -3.26 13.97
CA ILE A 167 4.95 -3.58 12.69
C ILE A 167 4.08 -4.81 12.88
N ASN A 168 2.78 -4.69 12.58
CA ASN A 168 1.90 -5.83 12.46
C ASN A 168 1.89 -6.29 11.00
N ILE A 169 2.25 -7.54 10.76
CA ILE A 169 2.26 -8.16 9.43
C ILE A 169 1.06 -9.09 9.34
N HIS A 170 0.08 -8.69 8.55
CA HIS A 170 -1.11 -9.47 8.23
C HIS A 170 -0.85 -10.25 6.95
N ASP A 171 -1.14 -11.55 6.98
CA ASP A 171 -0.97 -12.48 5.87
C ASP A 171 -2.33 -13.11 5.55
N ALA A 172 -2.66 -13.24 4.27
CA ALA A 172 -3.93 -13.84 3.84
C ALA A 172 -4.07 -15.33 4.23
N ALA A 173 -2.95 -16.02 4.44
CA ALA A 173 -2.90 -17.45 4.69
C ALA A 173 -2.36 -17.86 6.07
N ALA A 174 -1.93 -16.88 6.90
CA ALA A 174 -1.29 -17.16 8.19
C ALA A 174 -1.73 -16.16 9.29
N PRO A 175 -1.55 -16.49 10.57
CA PRO A 175 -1.81 -15.57 11.67
C PRO A 175 -0.95 -14.30 11.58
N THR A 176 -1.51 -13.18 12.04
CA THR A 176 -0.79 -11.91 12.15
C THR A 176 0.46 -12.07 13.02
N ARG A 177 1.59 -11.61 12.49
CA ARG A 177 2.87 -11.54 13.20
C ARG A 177 3.15 -10.10 13.64
N VAL A 178 3.62 -9.92 14.85
CA VAL A 178 4.08 -8.63 15.37
C VAL A 178 5.59 -8.61 15.42
N VAL A 179 6.21 -7.58 14.87
CA VAL A 179 7.66 -7.34 14.86
C VAL A 179 7.94 -6.11 15.71
N HIS A 180 8.89 -6.20 16.64
CA HIS A 180 9.21 -5.12 17.57
C HIS A 180 10.68 -5.19 18.03
N GLY A 181 11.14 -4.13 18.73
CA GLY A 181 12.49 -4.08 19.28
C GLY A 181 13.58 -4.11 18.20
N ASP A 182 14.55 -5.01 18.35
CA ASP A 182 15.69 -5.17 17.45
C ASP A 182 15.43 -6.15 16.29
N GLU A 183 14.19 -6.59 16.12
CA GLU A 183 13.79 -7.49 15.04
C GLU A 183 13.77 -6.77 13.68
N SER A 184 13.67 -7.57 12.61
CA SER A 184 13.48 -7.08 11.27
C SER A 184 12.18 -7.60 10.67
N ALA A 185 11.48 -6.75 9.93
CA ALA A 185 10.35 -7.16 9.12
C ALA A 185 10.84 -7.79 7.81
N THR A 186 10.22 -8.90 7.42
CA THR A 186 10.51 -9.63 6.18
C THR A 186 9.22 -9.94 5.46
N ASP A 187 9.29 -10.08 4.13
CA ASP A 187 8.14 -10.38 3.29
C ASP A 187 8.46 -11.43 2.23
N GLN A 188 7.54 -12.37 2.01
CA GLN A 188 7.71 -13.41 1.00
C GLN A 188 7.65 -12.86 -0.43
N SER A 189 6.97 -11.72 -0.64
CA SER A 189 6.92 -11.05 -1.94
C SER A 189 8.25 -10.37 -2.30
N LEU A 190 9.13 -10.18 -1.30
CA LEU A 190 10.48 -9.60 -1.43
C LEU A 190 11.54 -10.57 -0.87
N PRO A 191 11.82 -11.70 -1.56
CA PRO A 191 12.67 -12.77 -1.04
C PRO A 191 14.10 -12.32 -0.73
N GLY A 192 14.48 -12.33 0.55
CA GLY A 192 15.77 -11.84 1.04
C GLY A 192 15.77 -10.39 1.52
N PHE A 193 14.66 -9.67 1.36
CA PHE A 193 14.49 -8.36 1.97
C PHE A 193 14.35 -8.47 3.48
N SER A 194 15.01 -7.57 4.19
CA SER A 194 14.92 -7.45 5.64
C SER A 194 14.94 -5.97 6.00
N LEU A 195 13.92 -5.51 6.69
CA LEU A 195 13.78 -4.14 7.17
C LEU A 195 14.03 -4.10 8.68
N PRO A 196 15.22 -3.70 9.15
CA PRO A 196 15.47 -3.49 10.56
C PRO A 196 14.61 -2.34 11.11
N LEU A 197 13.94 -2.55 12.24
CA LEU A 197 13.01 -1.56 12.78
C LEU A 197 13.71 -0.26 13.21
N ASN A 198 14.98 -0.30 13.58
CA ASN A 198 15.77 0.88 13.91
C ASN A 198 15.98 1.83 12.72
N LEU A 199 15.90 1.35 11.47
CA LEU A 199 15.91 2.22 10.28
C LEU A 199 14.60 3.01 10.13
N VAL A 200 13.49 2.42 10.55
CA VAL A 200 12.16 3.02 10.43
C VAL A 200 11.89 4.00 11.57
N PHE A 201 12.40 3.71 12.76
CA PHE A 201 12.07 4.42 14.01
C PHE A 201 13.30 5.12 14.64
N ALA A 202 14.17 5.69 13.82
CA ALA A 202 15.46 6.29 14.21
C ALA A 202 15.37 7.74 14.77
N TRP A 203 14.28 8.12 15.43
CA TRP A 203 14.10 9.39 16.12
C TRP A 203 14.01 9.23 17.64
#